data_4597ebbd3160fbde1170f02695c3956a
#
_entry.id   4597ebbd3160fbde1170f02695c3956a
#
_cell.length_a   1.000
_cell.length_b   1.000
_cell.length_c   1.000
_cell.angle_alpha   90.00
_cell.angle_beta   90.00
_cell.angle_gamma   90.00
#
_symmetry.space_group_name_H-M   'P 1'
#
loop_
_entity.id
_entity.type
_entity.pdbx_description
1 polymer ?
#
loop_
_entity_poly.entity_id
_entity_poly.type
_entity_poly.pdbx_seq_one_letter_code
_entity_poly.pdbx_strand_id
1 'polypeptide(L)'
;MNFSDVLKDTVEKVDGAVSAMIIASDGIPVEEYVAEKLIDLTGLGAEASAMIRDIGYAAENLGLGNAREFSIISDTCGIIMRKINAGYYLALIIKPEGNYGKGRFVLKTTIPKIENEF
;
A
#
# COMPACT_ATOMS: atom_id res chain seq x y z
N MET A 1 -1.28 -17.97 8.19
CA MET A 1 -1.92 -17.18 7.13
C MET A 1 -0.96 -17.01 5.95
N ASN A 2 -1.46 -17.13 4.74
CA ASN A 2 -0.65 -16.94 3.53
C ASN A 2 -0.85 -15.51 3.02
N PHE A 3 0.17 -14.68 3.18
CA PHE A 3 0.10 -13.26 2.76
C PHE A 3 -0.01 -13.11 1.25
N SER A 4 0.57 -14.03 0.48
CA SER A 4 0.45 -14.00 -0.98
C SER A 4 -1.02 -14.13 -1.40
N ASP A 5 -1.78 -15.00 -0.76
CA ASP A 5 -3.21 -15.16 -1.03
C ASP A 5 -4.01 -13.92 -0.63
N VAL A 6 -3.65 -13.28 0.47
CA VAL A 6 -4.29 -12.03 0.91
C VAL A 6 -4.06 -10.93 -0.12
N LEU A 7 -2.83 -10.80 -0.63
CA LEU A 7 -2.50 -9.80 -1.65
C LEU A 7 -3.21 -10.08 -2.96
N LYS A 8 -3.26 -11.34 -3.39
CA LYS A 8 -3.99 -11.76 -4.59
C LYS A 8 -5.47 -11.40 -4.47
N ASP A 9 -6.10 -11.74 -3.36
CA ASP A 9 -7.50 -11.42 -3.09
C ASP A 9 -7.73 -9.90 -3.13
N THR A 10 -6.84 -9.12 -2.54
CA THR A 10 -6.91 -7.66 -2.56
C THR A 10 -6.91 -7.12 -3.99
N VAL A 11 -5.99 -7.60 -4.83
CA VAL A 11 -5.90 -7.19 -6.24
C VAL A 11 -7.16 -7.58 -7.01
N GLU A 12 -7.64 -8.81 -6.82
CA GLU A 12 -8.80 -9.33 -7.56
C GLU A 12 -10.11 -8.59 -7.22
N LYS A 13 -10.22 -8.02 -6.03
CA LYS A 13 -11.42 -7.28 -5.60
C LYS A 13 -11.54 -5.87 -6.17
N VAL A 14 -10.48 -5.35 -6.78
CA VAL A 14 -10.43 -3.94 -7.21
C VAL A 14 -10.22 -3.85 -8.71
N ASP A 15 -11.18 -3.27 -9.43
CA ASP A 15 -11.06 -3.04 -10.86
C ASP A 15 -9.86 -2.14 -11.15
N GLY A 16 -9.00 -2.60 -12.05
CA GLY A 16 -7.79 -1.88 -12.44
C GLY A 16 -6.58 -2.12 -11.54
N ALA A 17 -6.74 -2.81 -10.42
CA ALA A 17 -5.59 -3.17 -9.58
C ALA A 17 -4.72 -4.20 -10.30
N VAL A 18 -3.41 -4.01 -10.26
CA VAL A 18 -2.44 -4.84 -10.99
C VAL A 18 -1.44 -5.52 -10.08
N SER A 19 -1.16 -4.97 -8.92
CA SER A 19 -0.23 -5.57 -7.96
C SER A 19 -0.49 -5.04 -6.54
N ALA A 20 0.02 -5.76 -5.57
CA ALA A 20 -0.02 -5.37 -4.17
C ALA A 20 1.24 -5.87 -3.47
N MET A 21 1.63 -5.20 -2.39
CA MET A 21 2.79 -5.63 -1.61
C MET A 21 2.66 -5.21 -0.16
N ILE A 22 3.32 -5.96 0.70
CA ILE A 22 3.56 -5.57 2.09
C ILE A 22 5.01 -5.11 2.17
N ILE A 23 5.20 -3.89 2.67
CA ILE A 23 6.51 -3.24 2.77
C ILE A 23 6.79 -2.93 4.23
N ALA A 24 7.99 -3.25 4.70
CA ALA A 24 8.46 -2.74 5.98
C ALA A 24 8.70 -1.24 5.87
N SER A 25 8.59 -0.52 6.99
CA SER A 25 8.74 0.95 7.00
C SER A 25 10.14 1.43 6.56
N ASP A 26 11.14 0.54 6.59
CA ASP A 26 12.49 0.81 6.07
C ASP A 26 12.62 0.55 4.56
N GLY A 27 11.53 0.16 3.89
CA GLY A 27 11.50 -0.06 2.45
C GLY A 27 11.75 -1.49 1.99
N ILE A 28 12.01 -2.42 2.93
CA ILE A 28 12.26 -3.82 2.58
C ILE A 28 10.94 -4.52 2.26
N PRO A 29 10.77 -5.12 1.06
CA PRO A 29 9.58 -5.90 0.73
C PRO A 29 9.45 -7.13 1.62
N VAL A 30 8.24 -7.38 2.11
CA VAL A 30 7.92 -8.58 2.90
C VAL A 30 7.27 -9.63 2.01
N GLU A 31 6.29 -9.23 1.22
CA GLU A 31 5.57 -10.09 0.30
C GLU A 31 5.02 -9.26 -0.84
N GLU A 32 4.89 -9.85 -2.03
CA GLU A 32 4.30 -9.15 -3.17
C GLU A 32 3.50 -10.11 -4.04
N TYR A 33 2.46 -9.57 -4.70
CA TYR A 33 1.68 -10.25 -5.70
C TYR A 33 1.58 -9.36 -6.93
N VAL A 34 1.96 -9.88 -8.09
CA VAL A 34 1.95 -9.13 -9.35
C VAL A 34 1.07 -9.87 -10.36
N ALA A 35 -0.09 -9.31 -10.68
CA ALA A 35 -0.93 -9.79 -11.77
C ALA A 35 -0.46 -9.21 -13.10
N GLU A 36 -0.05 -7.94 -13.10
CA GLU A 36 0.48 -7.24 -14.26
C GLU A 36 1.57 -6.29 -13.80
N LYS A 37 2.74 -6.33 -14.43
CA LYS A 37 3.83 -5.43 -14.08
C LYS A 37 3.58 -4.05 -14.69
N LEU A 38 3.31 -3.07 -13.85
CA LEU A 38 3.11 -1.69 -14.24
C LEU A 38 4.25 -0.80 -13.75
N ILE A 39 4.79 -1.08 -12.57
CA ILE A 39 5.92 -0.36 -11.99
C ILE A 39 6.90 -1.34 -11.37
N ASP A 40 8.11 -0.85 -11.07
CA ASP A 40 9.12 -1.60 -10.33
C ASP A 40 8.79 -1.56 -8.83
N LEU A 41 8.35 -2.70 -8.26
CA LEU A 41 7.99 -2.78 -6.84
C LEU A 41 9.21 -2.64 -5.91
N THR A 42 10.40 -3.06 -6.36
CA THR A 42 11.63 -2.85 -5.60
C THR A 42 11.93 -1.36 -5.49
N GLY A 43 11.79 -0.63 -6.60
CA GLY A 43 11.93 0.83 -6.62
C GLY A 43 10.90 1.52 -5.74
N LEU A 44 9.65 1.04 -5.75
CA LEU A 44 8.62 1.57 -4.86
C LEU A 44 9.01 1.40 -3.39
N GLY A 45 9.51 0.23 -3.01
CA GLY A 45 9.97 -0.01 -1.63
C GLY A 45 11.04 0.99 -1.20
N ALA A 46 12.02 1.24 -2.07
CA ALA A 46 13.09 2.19 -1.78
C ALA A 46 12.55 3.62 -1.57
N GLU A 47 11.61 4.06 -2.41
CA GLU A 47 11.00 5.40 -2.28
C GLU A 47 10.01 5.47 -1.11
N ALA A 48 9.30 4.38 -0.83
CA ALA A 48 8.28 4.33 0.21
C ALA A 48 8.83 4.69 1.59
N SER A 49 10.04 4.24 1.92
CA SER A 49 10.69 4.55 3.20
C SER A 49 10.77 6.06 3.43
N ALA A 50 11.22 6.82 2.42
CA ALA A 50 11.31 8.27 2.50
C ALA A 50 9.92 8.92 2.60
N MET A 51 8.96 8.45 1.80
CA MET A 51 7.59 8.98 1.82
C MET A 51 6.92 8.77 3.17
N ILE A 52 7.03 7.57 3.74
CA ILE A 52 6.47 7.24 5.04
C ILE A 52 7.02 8.18 6.11
N ARG A 53 8.34 8.39 6.13
CA ARG A 53 8.99 9.28 7.07
C ARG A 53 8.52 10.73 6.91
N ASP A 54 8.51 11.24 5.69
CA ASP A 54 8.18 12.64 5.42
C ASP A 54 6.71 12.94 5.72
N ILE A 55 5.80 12.03 5.35
CA ILE A 55 4.37 12.15 5.65
C ILE A 55 4.13 12.07 7.16
N GLY A 56 4.85 11.19 7.84
CA GLY A 56 4.79 11.08 9.30
C GLY A 56 5.18 12.38 9.99
N TYR A 57 6.25 13.01 9.55
CA TYR A 57 6.69 14.31 10.08
C TYR A 57 5.67 15.42 9.80
N ALA A 58 5.12 15.45 8.59
CA ALA A 58 4.10 16.44 8.24
C ALA A 58 2.86 16.29 9.13
N ALA A 59 2.39 15.07 9.31
CA ALA A 59 1.23 14.78 10.17
C ALA A 59 1.49 15.21 11.61
N GLU A 60 2.67 14.92 12.15
CA GLU A 60 3.07 15.31 13.49
C GLU A 60 3.13 16.84 13.63
N ASN A 61 3.81 17.51 12.68
CA ASN A 61 3.97 18.96 12.71
C ASN A 61 2.64 19.71 12.62
N LEU A 62 1.66 19.12 11.95
CA LEU A 62 0.31 19.69 11.83
C LEU A 62 -0.62 19.29 12.97
N GLY A 63 -0.15 18.49 13.92
CA GLY A 63 -0.96 18.04 15.04
C GLY A 63 -2.05 17.04 14.67
N LEU A 64 -1.86 16.28 13.57
CA LEU A 64 -2.85 15.34 13.07
C LEU A 64 -2.77 13.96 13.73
N GLY A 65 -1.73 13.69 14.50
CA GLY A 65 -1.46 12.36 15.04
C GLY A 65 -0.77 11.47 14.00
N ASN A 66 -1.05 10.17 14.04
CA ASN A 66 -0.43 9.21 13.12
C ASN A 66 -1.09 9.24 11.75
N ALA A 67 -0.30 9.33 10.69
CA ALA A 67 -0.80 9.14 9.33
C ALA A 67 -1.18 7.68 9.12
N ARG A 68 -2.35 7.40 8.58
CA ARG A 68 -2.87 6.04 8.38
C ARG A 68 -2.83 5.59 6.94
N GLU A 69 -2.91 6.53 6.02
CA GLU A 69 -3.01 6.24 4.60
C GLU A 69 -2.52 7.43 3.80
N PHE A 70 -1.90 7.15 2.67
CA PHE A 70 -1.60 8.16 1.66
C PHE A 70 -1.63 7.53 0.27
N SER A 71 -1.75 8.36 -0.74
CA SER A 71 -1.79 7.90 -2.12
C SER A 71 -1.07 8.86 -3.05
N ILE A 72 -0.61 8.30 -4.18
CA ILE A 72 -0.08 9.04 -5.30
C ILE A 72 -0.89 8.65 -6.52
N ILE A 73 -1.59 9.60 -7.12
CA ILE A 73 -2.34 9.38 -8.36
C ILE A 73 -1.59 10.12 -9.45
N SER A 74 -1.09 9.38 -10.44
CA SER A 74 -0.25 9.94 -11.50
C SER A 74 -0.81 9.61 -12.88
N ASP A 75 -0.12 10.06 -13.92
CA ASP A 75 -0.51 9.80 -15.30
C ASP A 75 -0.46 8.32 -15.67
N THR A 76 0.41 7.55 -15.03
CA THR A 76 0.65 6.15 -15.39
C THR A 76 0.03 5.14 -14.43
N CYS A 77 -0.18 5.51 -13.18
CA CYS A 77 -0.84 4.64 -12.20
C CYS A 77 -1.21 5.40 -10.93
N GLY A 78 -1.98 4.74 -10.09
CA GLY A 78 -2.21 5.15 -8.72
C GLY A 78 -1.56 4.17 -7.76
N ILE A 79 -1.04 4.68 -6.66
CA ILE A 79 -0.47 3.88 -5.57
C ILE A 79 -1.17 4.32 -4.29
N ILE A 80 -1.77 3.35 -3.60
CA ILE A 80 -2.40 3.62 -2.30
C ILE A 80 -1.63 2.84 -1.25
N MET A 81 -1.19 3.53 -0.19
CA MET A 81 -0.46 2.91 0.90
C MET A 81 -1.25 3.06 2.19
N ARG A 82 -1.49 1.95 2.86
CA ARG A 82 -2.21 1.90 4.13
C ARG A 82 -1.32 1.31 5.21
N LYS A 83 -1.21 2.02 6.34
CA LYS A 83 -0.44 1.56 7.49
C LYS A 83 -1.09 0.33 8.12
N ILE A 84 -0.30 -0.73 8.30
CA ILE A 84 -0.69 -1.90 9.10
C ILE A 84 -0.39 -1.60 10.56
N ASN A 85 0.85 -1.23 10.84
CA ASN A 85 1.33 -0.72 12.12
C ASN A 85 2.57 0.14 11.88
N ALA A 86 3.27 0.57 12.92
CA ALA A 86 4.43 1.46 12.77
C ALA A 86 5.54 0.86 11.89
N GLY A 87 5.62 -0.47 11.79
CA GLY A 87 6.69 -1.15 11.05
C GLY A 87 6.32 -1.62 9.65
N TYR A 88 5.04 -1.63 9.28
CA TYR A 88 4.60 -2.27 8.04
C TYR A 88 3.45 -1.54 7.37
N TYR A 89 3.47 -1.54 6.03
CA TYR A 89 2.48 -0.91 5.17
C TYR A 89 1.99 -1.87 4.09
N LEU A 90 0.74 -1.72 3.71
CA LEU A 90 0.12 -2.45 2.59
C LEU A 90 -0.04 -1.47 1.43
N ALA A 91 0.52 -1.81 0.28
CA ALA A 91 0.46 -0.99 -0.94
C ALA A 91 -0.36 -1.69 -2.02
N LEU A 92 -1.17 -0.92 -2.73
CA LEU A 92 -1.95 -1.38 -3.87
C LEU A 92 -1.66 -0.48 -5.06
N ILE A 93 -1.32 -1.09 -6.19
CA ILE A 93 -1.00 -0.39 -7.43
C ILE A 93 -2.17 -0.59 -8.40
N ILE A 94 -2.70 0.51 -8.93
CA ILE A 94 -3.93 0.54 -9.72
C ILE A 94 -3.67 1.32 -11.01
N LYS A 95 -4.20 0.81 -12.13
CA LYS A 95 -4.16 1.53 -13.42
C LYS A 95 -4.86 2.88 -13.31
N PRO A 96 -4.52 3.88 -14.17
CA PRO A 96 -5.11 5.21 -14.08
C PRO A 96 -6.63 5.23 -14.09
N GLU A 97 -7.25 4.34 -14.86
CA GLU A 97 -8.72 4.23 -14.97
C GLU A 97 -9.36 3.33 -13.93
N GLY A 98 -8.59 2.80 -12.99
CA GLY A 98 -9.07 1.86 -11.99
C GLY A 98 -9.94 2.51 -10.91
N ASN A 99 -10.51 1.67 -10.05
CA ASN A 99 -11.40 2.13 -8.98
C ASN A 99 -10.63 2.41 -7.68
N TYR A 100 -10.17 3.64 -7.51
CA TYR A 100 -9.38 4.05 -6.34
C TYR A 100 -10.21 4.02 -5.04
N GLY A 101 -11.46 4.42 -5.10
CA GLY A 101 -12.34 4.38 -3.94
C GLY A 101 -12.51 2.96 -3.40
N LYS A 102 -12.74 2.00 -4.29
CA LYS A 102 -12.81 0.58 -3.92
C LYS A 102 -11.47 0.10 -3.39
N GLY A 103 -10.37 0.53 -4.01
CA GLY A 103 -9.01 0.19 -3.56
C GLY A 103 -8.77 0.62 -2.12
N ARG A 104 -9.09 1.84 -1.78
CA ARG A 104 -8.95 2.37 -0.42
C ARG A 104 -9.82 1.59 0.58
N PHE A 105 -11.05 1.29 0.20
CA PHE A 105 -11.96 0.50 1.04
C PHE A 105 -11.42 -0.89 1.29
N VAL A 106 -10.96 -1.58 0.24
CA VAL A 106 -10.43 -2.94 0.36
C VAL A 106 -9.19 -2.96 1.25
N LEU A 107 -8.26 -2.00 1.10
CA LEU A 107 -7.10 -1.91 1.98
C LEU A 107 -7.53 -1.71 3.43
N LYS A 108 -8.44 -0.77 3.67
CA LYS A 108 -8.94 -0.49 5.02
C LYS A 108 -9.54 -1.73 5.67
N THR A 109 -10.31 -2.52 4.93
CA THR A 109 -10.98 -3.71 5.46
C THR A 109 -10.06 -4.94 5.54
N THR A 110 -8.95 -4.93 4.82
CA THR A 110 -7.95 -6.00 4.86
C THR A 110 -7.08 -5.93 6.10
N ILE A 111 -6.73 -4.71 6.57
CA ILE A 111 -5.84 -4.52 7.71
C ILE A 111 -6.23 -5.33 8.94
N PRO A 112 -7.50 -5.33 9.43
CA PRO A 112 -7.87 -6.12 10.60
C PRO A 112 -7.64 -7.62 10.45
N LYS A 113 -7.59 -8.12 9.21
CA LYS A 113 -7.40 -9.55 8.94
C LYS A 113 -5.94 -9.98 9.09
N ILE A 114 -5.00 -9.06 8.98
CA ILE A 114 -3.56 -9.34 8.93
C ILE A 114 -2.76 -8.65 10.03
N GLU A 115 -3.29 -7.63 10.69
CA GLU A 115 -2.50 -6.81 11.62
C GLU A 115 -1.92 -7.60 12.79
N ASN A 116 -2.58 -8.67 13.23
CA ASN A 116 -2.09 -9.51 14.31
C ASN A 116 -0.88 -10.38 13.93
N GLU A 117 -0.59 -10.48 12.63
CA GLU A 117 0.56 -11.23 12.13
C GLU A 117 1.85 -10.39 12.10
N PHE A 118 1.73 -9.12 12.42
CA PHE A 118 2.84 -8.16 12.45
C PHE A 118 3.04 -7.52 13.86
#